data_9fea55c458d8fba401257c006cf204d7
#
_entry.id   9fea55c458d8fba401257c006cf204d7
#
_cell.length_a   1.000
_cell.length_b   1.000
_cell.length_c   1.000
_cell.angle_alpha   90.00
_cell.angle_beta   90.00
_cell.angle_gamma   90.00
#
_symmetry.space_group_name_H-M   'P 1'
#
loop_
_entity.id
_entity.type
_entity.pdbx_description
1 polymer ?
#
loop_
_entity_poly.entity_id
_entity_poly.type
_entity_poly.pdbx_seq_one_letter_code
_entity_poly.pdbx_strand_id
1 'polypeptide(L)'
;MNAAPTLFIDRDGTLIEEPADEQVDSYPKLRFMPGVVPALLALRDAGFRLVMITNQDGLGTGSFPREDFDGPQELMMQVFESQGISFDAVLICPHLPADNCDCRKPKTTLVDDYLARAPMDRSRSYVLGDRETDLALARNLGITA
;
A
#
# COMPACT_ATOMS: atom_id res chain seq x y z
N MET A 1 -10.44 21.69 -5.87
CA MET A 1 -10.01 20.77 -4.81
C MET A 1 -8.58 21.08 -4.40
N ASN A 2 -8.33 21.04 -3.11
CA ASN A 2 -6.99 21.29 -2.60
C ASN A 2 -6.12 20.03 -2.73
N ALA A 3 -4.88 20.21 -3.19
CA ALA A 3 -3.90 19.15 -3.20
C ALA A 3 -3.46 18.82 -1.76
N ALA A 4 -3.47 17.56 -1.40
CA ALA A 4 -3.14 17.12 -0.05
C ALA A 4 -1.77 16.45 0.00
N PRO A 5 -0.99 16.67 1.07
CA PRO A 5 0.22 15.88 1.29
C PRO A 5 -0.18 14.41 1.45
N THR A 6 0.44 13.56 0.66
CA THR A 6 0.00 12.17 0.52
C THR A 6 1.18 11.22 0.72
N LEU A 7 0.94 10.13 1.46
CA LEU A 7 1.89 9.05 1.61
C LEU A 7 1.34 7.82 0.90
N PHE A 8 2.11 7.31 -0.06
CA PHE A 8 1.84 6.03 -0.71
C PHE A 8 2.67 4.99 0.02
N ILE A 9 2.00 4.06 0.70
CA ILE A 9 2.65 3.15 1.65
C ILE A 9 2.49 1.72 1.16
N ASP A 10 3.62 1.03 0.99
CA ASP A 10 3.64 -0.39 0.71
C ASP A 10 3.06 -1.18 1.90
N ARG A 11 2.54 -2.37 1.63
CA ARG A 11 1.93 -3.20 2.65
C ARG A 11 2.93 -4.19 3.24
N ASP A 12 3.32 -5.21 2.47
CA ASP A 12 4.18 -6.29 2.95
C ASP A 12 5.62 -5.80 3.14
N GLY A 13 6.18 -6.01 4.32
CA GLY A 13 7.50 -5.52 4.68
C GLY A 13 7.53 -4.08 5.18
N THR A 14 6.40 -3.38 5.20
CA THR A 14 6.31 -1.97 5.62
C THR A 14 5.25 -1.78 6.70
N LEU A 15 4.00 -2.11 6.43
CA LEU A 15 2.90 -2.05 7.40
C LEU A 15 2.81 -3.33 8.22
N ILE A 16 3.01 -4.45 7.57
CA ILE A 16 2.99 -5.77 8.17
C ILE A 16 4.22 -6.54 7.74
N GLU A 17 4.58 -7.57 8.49
CA GLU A 17 5.72 -8.43 8.13
C GLU A 17 5.43 -9.18 6.83
N GLU A 18 6.46 -9.40 6.01
CA GLU A 18 6.35 -10.20 4.81
C GLU A 18 6.72 -11.65 5.15
N PRO A 19 5.82 -12.63 4.93
CA PRO A 19 6.17 -14.03 5.15
C PRO A 19 7.12 -14.54 4.06
N ALA A 20 7.75 -15.68 4.30
CA ALA A 20 8.77 -16.25 3.40
C ALA A 20 8.23 -16.52 1.99
N ASP A 21 6.95 -16.87 1.86
CA ASP A 21 6.30 -17.12 0.58
C ASP A 21 5.67 -15.86 -0.04
N GLU A 22 5.88 -14.70 0.58
CA GLU A 22 5.37 -13.40 0.13
C GLU A 22 3.85 -13.30 0.05
N GLN A 23 3.12 -14.21 0.72
CA GLN A 23 1.66 -14.22 0.70
C GLN A 23 1.10 -14.25 2.12
N VAL A 24 0.36 -13.21 2.52
CA VAL A 24 -0.41 -13.23 3.77
C VAL A 24 -1.78 -13.80 3.45
N ASP A 25 -1.84 -15.12 3.41
CA ASP A 25 -3.00 -15.91 2.98
C ASP A 25 -3.72 -16.62 4.14
N SER A 26 -3.34 -16.32 5.37
CA SER A 26 -3.99 -16.86 6.57
C SER A 26 -3.80 -15.91 7.74
N TYR A 27 -4.68 -15.96 8.74
CA TYR A 27 -4.60 -15.08 9.90
C TYR A 27 -3.29 -15.17 10.68
N PRO A 28 -2.70 -16.36 10.92
CA PRO A 28 -1.42 -16.44 11.65
C PRO A 28 -0.27 -15.71 10.98
N LYS A 29 -0.35 -15.48 9.67
CA LYS A 29 0.69 -14.73 8.93
C LYS A 29 0.54 -13.21 9.04
N LEU A 30 -0.61 -12.73 9.53
CA LEU A 30 -0.83 -11.29 9.71
C LEU A 30 -0.10 -10.84 10.97
N ARG A 31 1.01 -10.15 10.80
CA ARG A 31 1.84 -9.62 11.88
C ARG A 31 2.19 -8.18 11.58
N PHE A 32 1.76 -7.27 12.45
CA PHE A 32 2.04 -5.85 12.27
C PHE A 32 3.52 -5.54 12.52
N MET A 33 4.07 -4.62 11.72
CA MET A 33 5.44 -4.16 11.96
C MET A 33 5.51 -3.44 13.31
N PRO A 34 6.60 -3.67 14.08
CA PRO A 34 6.76 -2.97 15.36
C PRO A 34 6.71 -1.46 15.19
N GLY A 35 5.89 -0.80 16.01
CA GLY A 35 5.77 0.66 15.99
C GLY A 35 4.92 1.24 14.86
N VAL A 36 4.27 0.40 14.04
CA VAL A 36 3.50 0.89 12.88
C VAL A 36 2.33 1.77 13.30
N VAL A 37 1.59 1.40 14.35
CA VAL A 37 0.41 2.17 14.77
C VAL A 37 0.80 3.57 15.27
N PRO A 38 1.76 3.73 16.21
CA PRO A 38 2.20 5.07 16.61
C PRO A 38 2.74 5.89 15.45
N ALA A 39 3.48 5.26 14.53
CA ALA A 39 4.03 5.95 13.37
C ALA A 39 2.92 6.49 12.45
N LEU A 40 1.93 5.66 12.12
CA LEU A 40 0.82 6.10 11.28
C LEU A 40 -0.03 7.18 11.94
N LEU A 41 -0.24 7.10 13.26
CA LEU A 41 -0.94 8.14 13.99
C LEU A 41 -0.20 9.47 13.93
N ALA A 42 1.13 9.45 14.08
CA ALA A 42 1.93 10.67 13.98
C ALA A 42 1.86 11.28 12.57
N LEU A 43 1.88 10.46 11.53
CA LEU A 43 1.76 10.90 10.15
C LEU A 43 0.36 11.47 9.86
N ARG A 44 -0.68 10.83 10.37
CA ARG A 44 -2.05 11.34 10.29
C ARG A 44 -2.14 12.73 10.95
N ASP A 45 -1.60 12.86 12.16
CA ASP A 45 -1.66 14.12 12.93
C ASP A 45 -0.84 15.22 12.25
N ALA A 46 0.19 14.86 11.48
CA ALA A 46 0.95 15.80 10.67
C ALA A 46 0.21 16.24 9.39
N GLY A 47 -0.98 15.71 9.15
CA GLY A 47 -1.83 16.12 8.03
C GLY A 47 -1.69 15.30 6.76
N PHE A 48 -0.97 14.17 6.81
CA PHE A 48 -0.80 13.32 5.64
C PHE A 48 -2.05 12.48 5.35
N ARG A 49 -2.40 12.43 4.07
CA ARG A 49 -3.38 11.49 3.56
C ARG A 49 -2.67 10.15 3.29
N LEU A 50 -3.23 9.06 3.79
CA LEU A 50 -2.61 7.74 3.69
C LEU A 50 -3.24 6.94 2.56
N VAL A 51 -2.42 6.40 1.68
CA VAL A 51 -2.85 5.53 0.57
C VAL A 51 -1.97 4.27 0.60
N MET A 52 -2.59 3.10 0.68
CA MET A 52 -1.86 1.84 0.57
C MET A 52 -1.69 1.49 -0.91
N ILE A 53 -0.48 1.08 -1.29
CA ILE A 53 -0.21 0.60 -2.64
C ILE A 53 0.64 -0.66 -2.59
N THR A 54 0.15 -1.75 -3.16
CA THR A 54 0.78 -3.06 -3.02
C THR A 54 0.66 -3.91 -4.28
N ASN A 55 1.73 -4.63 -4.60
CA ASN A 55 1.70 -5.71 -5.59
C ASN A 55 1.40 -7.02 -4.84
N GLN A 56 0.32 -7.70 -5.24
CA GLN A 56 -0.07 -9.00 -4.67
C GLN A 56 -0.01 -10.05 -5.79
N ASP A 57 1.16 -10.62 -5.99
CA ASP A 57 1.46 -11.49 -7.11
C ASP A 57 0.54 -12.71 -7.15
N GLY A 58 -0.21 -12.85 -8.24
CA GLY A 58 -1.08 -14.00 -8.46
C GLY A 58 -2.38 -14.00 -7.66
N LEU A 59 -2.75 -12.87 -7.05
CA LEU A 59 -4.00 -12.77 -6.30
C LEU A 59 -5.20 -13.05 -7.22
N GLY A 60 -6.07 -13.96 -6.76
CA GLY A 60 -7.23 -14.40 -7.52
C GLY A 60 -6.97 -15.65 -8.35
N THR A 61 -5.73 -16.15 -8.38
CA THR A 61 -5.38 -17.43 -9.03
C THR A 61 -5.36 -18.57 -8.02
N GLY A 62 -5.15 -19.81 -8.49
CA GLY A 62 -5.05 -20.96 -7.62
C GLY A 62 -3.89 -20.91 -6.63
N SER A 63 -2.81 -20.19 -6.96
CA SER A 63 -1.66 -20.04 -6.06
C SER A 63 -1.90 -19.01 -4.96
N PHE A 64 -2.89 -18.11 -5.12
CA PHE A 64 -3.26 -17.13 -4.12
C PHE A 64 -4.76 -16.81 -4.23
N PRO A 65 -5.63 -17.71 -3.73
CA PRO A 65 -7.07 -17.49 -3.81
C PRO A 65 -7.52 -16.20 -3.13
N ARG A 66 -8.48 -15.53 -3.73
CA ARG A 66 -8.98 -14.25 -3.23
C ARG A 66 -9.52 -14.35 -1.81
N GLU A 67 -10.24 -15.42 -1.50
CA GLU A 67 -10.80 -15.66 -0.17
C GLU A 67 -9.73 -15.79 0.91
N ASP A 68 -8.54 -16.30 0.56
CA ASP A 68 -7.44 -16.44 1.51
C ASP A 68 -6.79 -15.08 1.81
N PHE A 69 -6.81 -14.16 0.84
CA PHE A 69 -6.32 -12.80 1.01
C PHE A 69 -7.29 -11.93 1.80
N ASP A 70 -8.58 -12.02 1.51
CA ASP A 70 -9.58 -11.08 1.99
C ASP A 70 -9.70 -11.07 3.53
N GLY A 71 -9.69 -12.25 4.17
CA GLY A 71 -9.80 -12.33 5.63
C GLY A 71 -8.72 -11.54 6.36
N PRO A 72 -7.43 -11.85 6.16
CA PRO A 72 -6.34 -11.09 6.78
C PRO A 72 -6.34 -9.61 6.41
N GLN A 73 -6.67 -9.26 5.15
CA GLN A 73 -6.73 -7.87 4.71
C GLN A 73 -7.82 -7.09 5.47
N GLU A 74 -9.01 -7.66 5.58
CA GLU A 74 -10.11 -7.03 6.32
C GLU A 74 -9.77 -6.86 7.80
N LEU A 75 -9.18 -7.88 8.42
CA LEU A 75 -8.76 -7.80 9.82
C LEU A 75 -7.73 -6.71 10.02
N MET A 76 -6.73 -6.62 9.14
CA MET A 76 -5.72 -5.56 9.19
C MET A 76 -6.37 -4.18 9.13
N MET A 77 -7.30 -3.98 8.21
CA MET A 77 -7.99 -2.70 8.06
C MET A 77 -8.85 -2.37 9.28
N GLN A 78 -9.53 -3.35 9.85
CA GLN A 78 -10.33 -3.18 11.07
C GLN A 78 -9.46 -2.79 12.26
N VAL A 79 -8.28 -3.41 12.40
CA VAL A 79 -7.34 -3.06 13.47
C VAL A 79 -6.88 -1.61 13.32
N PHE A 80 -6.48 -1.20 12.11
CA PHE A 80 -6.06 0.19 11.88
C PHE A 80 -7.19 1.17 12.19
N GLU A 81 -8.40 0.89 11.72
CA GLU A 81 -9.56 1.75 12.00
C GLU A 81 -9.85 1.86 13.50
N SER A 82 -9.72 0.75 14.23
CA SER A 82 -9.92 0.74 15.69
C SER A 82 -8.94 1.64 16.42
N GLN A 83 -7.78 1.92 15.81
CA GLN A 83 -6.74 2.80 16.35
C GLN A 83 -6.81 4.22 15.78
N GLY A 84 -7.83 4.53 15.00
CA GLY A 84 -8.01 5.86 14.43
C GLY A 84 -7.21 6.10 13.14
N ILE A 85 -6.78 5.04 12.48
CA ILE A 85 -6.01 5.12 11.24
C ILE A 85 -6.93 4.75 10.08
N SER A 86 -7.10 5.65 9.11
CA SER A 86 -7.89 5.43 7.91
C SER A 86 -7.04 5.62 6.67
N PHE A 87 -7.15 4.69 5.73
CA PHE A 87 -6.54 4.81 4.41
C PHE A 87 -7.57 5.39 3.44
N ASP A 88 -7.18 6.45 2.74
CA ASP A 88 -8.07 7.07 1.75
C ASP A 88 -8.34 6.16 0.55
N ALA A 89 -7.37 5.31 0.23
CA ALA A 89 -7.50 4.28 -0.82
C ALA A 89 -6.56 3.12 -0.56
N VAL A 90 -6.93 1.96 -1.08
CA VAL A 90 -6.10 0.75 -1.11
C VAL A 90 -5.96 0.34 -2.56
N LEU A 91 -4.75 0.48 -3.11
CA LEU A 91 -4.46 0.23 -4.51
C LEU A 91 -3.69 -1.08 -4.62
N ILE A 92 -4.30 -2.07 -5.27
CA ILE A 92 -3.76 -3.42 -5.37
C ILE A 92 -3.57 -3.81 -6.83
N CYS A 93 -2.35 -4.26 -7.18
CA CYS A 93 -2.10 -4.94 -8.44
C CYS A 93 -2.04 -6.44 -8.17
N PRO A 94 -2.95 -7.25 -8.75
CA PRO A 94 -3.01 -8.69 -8.48
C PRO A 94 -2.14 -9.53 -9.41
N HIS A 95 -1.44 -8.91 -10.35
CA HIS A 95 -0.77 -9.63 -11.44
C HIS A 95 0.63 -10.10 -11.07
N LEU A 96 1.09 -11.15 -11.77
CA LEU A 96 2.49 -11.60 -11.73
C LEU A 96 3.35 -10.69 -12.61
N PRO A 97 4.67 -10.59 -12.34
CA PRO A 97 5.56 -9.79 -13.19
C PRO A 97 5.48 -10.20 -14.68
N ALA A 98 5.32 -11.49 -14.96
CA ALA A 98 5.24 -12.01 -16.33
C ALA A 98 3.96 -11.60 -17.08
N ASP A 99 2.94 -11.11 -16.38
CA ASP A 99 1.67 -10.73 -17.01
C ASP A 99 1.76 -9.39 -17.77
N ASN A 100 2.84 -8.64 -17.61
CA ASN A 100 3.05 -7.35 -18.27
C ASN A 100 1.86 -6.40 -18.15
N CYS A 101 1.25 -6.35 -16.95
CA CYS A 101 0.11 -5.48 -16.68
C CYS A 101 0.52 -4.00 -16.62
N ASP A 102 -0.46 -3.11 -16.64
CA ASP A 102 -0.23 -1.67 -16.52
C ASP A 102 -0.22 -1.18 -15.07
N CYS A 103 -0.64 -2.00 -14.12
CA CYS A 103 -0.88 -1.55 -12.74
C CYS A 103 0.23 -1.88 -11.75
N ARG A 104 1.18 -2.77 -12.10
CA ARG A 104 2.22 -3.21 -11.16
C ARG A 104 3.24 -2.10 -10.89
N LYS A 105 3.54 -1.85 -9.59
CA LYS A 105 4.67 -0.98 -9.22
C LYS A 105 5.94 -1.46 -9.93
N PRO A 106 6.77 -0.60 -10.49
CA PRO A 106 6.80 0.86 -10.35
C PRO A 106 5.96 1.63 -11.36
N LYS A 107 5.06 1.01 -12.08
CA LYS A 107 4.15 1.70 -12.98
C LYS A 107 3.17 2.54 -12.17
N THR A 108 2.73 3.67 -12.73
CA THR A 108 1.98 4.69 -12.00
C THR A 108 0.48 4.68 -12.23
N THR A 109 -0.03 3.76 -13.05
CA THR A 109 -1.43 3.79 -13.49
C THR A 109 -2.43 3.81 -12.34
N LEU A 110 -2.25 2.95 -11.31
CA LEU A 110 -3.15 2.96 -10.15
C LEU A 110 -3.12 4.29 -9.42
N VAL A 111 -1.94 4.88 -9.27
CA VAL A 111 -1.78 6.18 -8.61
C VAL A 111 -2.35 7.28 -9.46
N ASP A 112 -2.10 7.27 -10.77
CA ASP A 112 -2.62 8.29 -11.69
C ASP A 112 -4.15 8.33 -11.67
N ASP A 113 -4.80 7.17 -11.69
CA ASP A 113 -6.26 7.08 -11.60
C ASP A 113 -6.79 7.64 -10.28
N TYR A 114 -6.10 7.34 -9.19
CA TYR A 114 -6.45 7.88 -7.88
C TYR A 114 -6.28 9.40 -7.84
N LEU A 115 -5.14 9.91 -8.32
CA LEU A 115 -4.82 11.34 -8.31
C LEU A 115 -5.74 12.17 -9.20
N ALA A 116 -6.36 11.57 -10.21
CA ALA A 116 -7.31 12.26 -11.07
C ALA A 116 -8.50 12.81 -10.29
N ARG A 117 -8.86 12.17 -9.18
CA ARG A 117 -9.97 12.60 -8.31
C ARG A 117 -9.52 13.08 -6.93
N ALA A 118 -8.25 12.92 -6.61
CA ALA A 118 -7.68 13.27 -5.31
C ALA A 118 -6.26 13.82 -5.46
N PRO A 119 -6.11 15.07 -5.94
CA PRO A 119 -4.79 15.65 -6.21
C PRO A 119 -3.88 15.67 -4.99
N MET A 120 -2.57 15.47 -5.20
CA MET A 120 -1.58 15.51 -4.13
C MET A 120 -0.72 16.77 -4.20
N ASP A 121 -0.21 17.19 -3.04
CA ASP A 121 0.85 18.17 -2.95
C ASP A 121 2.19 17.44 -3.16
N ARG A 122 2.78 17.56 -4.36
CA ARG A 122 4.01 16.83 -4.71
C ARG A 122 5.19 17.20 -3.82
N SER A 123 5.26 18.46 -3.36
CA SER A 123 6.37 18.90 -2.52
C SER A 123 6.36 18.28 -1.12
N ARG A 124 5.23 17.73 -0.69
CA ARG A 124 5.05 17.12 0.62
C ARG A 124 4.44 15.72 0.52
N SER A 125 4.69 15.02 -0.58
CA SER A 125 4.22 13.65 -0.77
C SER A 125 5.39 12.70 -0.92
N TYR A 126 5.19 11.46 -0.45
CA TYR A 126 6.29 10.49 -0.36
C TYR A 126 5.78 9.09 -0.66
N VAL A 127 6.70 8.21 -1.06
CA VAL A 127 6.48 6.77 -1.11
C VAL A 127 7.27 6.13 0.03
N LEU A 128 6.62 5.27 0.79
CA LEU A 128 7.25 4.49 1.87
C LEU A 128 7.19 3.01 1.48
N GLY A 129 8.34 2.35 1.46
CA GLY A 129 8.42 0.95 1.12
C GLY A 129 9.82 0.39 1.33
N ASP A 130 9.95 -0.93 1.20
CA ASP A 130 11.18 -1.66 1.50
C ASP A 130 11.89 -2.19 0.25
N ARG A 131 11.42 -1.84 -0.96
CA ARG A 131 11.93 -2.41 -2.21
C ARG A 131 12.33 -1.36 -3.22
N GLU A 132 13.18 -1.78 -4.18
CA GLU A 132 13.57 -0.95 -5.32
C GLU A 132 12.37 -0.46 -6.13
N THR A 133 11.31 -1.27 -6.25
CA THR A 133 10.10 -0.87 -6.95
C THR A 133 9.41 0.31 -6.29
N ASP A 134 9.53 0.46 -4.97
CA ASP A 134 8.97 1.61 -4.25
C ASP A 134 9.79 2.88 -4.53
N LEU A 135 11.12 2.77 -4.55
CA LEU A 135 12.00 3.88 -4.94
C LEU A 135 11.73 4.31 -6.39
N ALA A 136 11.58 3.34 -7.30
CA ALA A 136 11.30 3.61 -8.70
C ALA A 136 9.92 4.25 -8.88
N LEU A 137 8.93 3.81 -8.10
CA LEU A 137 7.60 4.42 -8.11
C LEU A 137 7.67 5.91 -7.75
N ALA A 138 8.40 6.25 -6.70
CA ALA A 138 8.57 7.64 -6.29
C ALA A 138 9.20 8.47 -7.41
N ARG A 139 10.26 7.96 -8.04
CA ARG A 139 10.89 8.64 -9.19
C ARG A 139 9.90 8.84 -10.33
N ASN A 140 9.11 7.81 -10.65
CA ASN A 140 8.14 7.87 -11.74
C ASN A 140 6.99 8.84 -11.44
N LEU A 141 6.67 9.05 -10.17
CA LEU A 141 5.66 10.02 -9.73
C LEU A 141 6.25 11.44 -9.55
N GLY A 142 7.56 11.57 -9.54
CA GLY A 142 8.21 12.85 -9.31
C GLY A 142 8.14 13.31 -7.85
N ILE A 143 8.17 12.38 -6.90
CA ILE A 143 8.14 12.66 -5.47
C ILE A 143 9.29 11.92 -4.76
N THR A 144 9.44 12.15 -3.46
CA THR A 144 10.51 11.56 -2.66
C THR A 144 10.11 10.18 -2.12
N ALA A 145 11.11 9.31 -2.01
CA ALA A 145 10.94 8.00 -1.36
C ALA A 145 11.51 8.02 0.05
#